data_f3f0185a51de9f29ced64c5195d566e5
#
_entry.id   f3f0185a51de9f29ced64c5195d566e5
#
_cell.length_a   1.000
_cell.length_b   1.000
_cell.length_c   1.000
_cell.angle_alpha   90.00
_cell.angle_beta   90.00
_cell.angle_gamma   90.00
#
_symmetry.space_group_name_H-M   'P 1'
#
loop_
_entity.id
_entity.type
_entity.pdbx_description
1 polymer ?
#
loop_
_entity_poly.entity_id
_entity_poly.type
_entity_poly.pdbx_seq_one_letter_code
_entity_poly.pdbx_strand_id
1 'polypeptide(L)'
;QVMASGGWIGLGWPRAHGGRELPVSLQVAFHEEYARAGGPGRMGHIGETLMAPTLIDFGTPEQQARFLPGIREGKVFWCQGYSEPGAGSDLAAIRTRCWLEDGKWHLQGQKVWTSLAHESEWIFVIARSTPGSVGRDGLSFLLVPLDQPGVEIRPIRQMTGEAEFNEVFFDGACTAADCIVGAPGDGWKVAMALLGYERGLSTLGQQMHFSHELQLLVDAAHACGADQDLSIRRRIADAWIGLRTLRANALRIFARGEAAVGPEALVYKYAWSNWHRNLGELAMDVMGTAGDLEAQEDPLRRLQQVFFFSRAD
;
A
#
# COMPACT_ATOMS: atom_id res chain seq x y z
N GLN A 1 2.29 18.69 1.03
CA GLN A 1 1.78 20.01 0.62
C GLN A 1 2.40 20.48 -0.70
N VAL A 2 3.73 20.41 -0.91
CA VAL A 2 4.40 20.83 -2.18
C VAL A 2 3.84 20.08 -3.38
N MET A 3 3.65 18.77 -3.29
CA MET A 3 3.02 17.96 -4.35
C MET A 3 1.59 18.43 -4.67
N ALA A 4 0.80 18.69 -3.65
CA ALA A 4 -0.57 19.17 -3.79
C ALA A 4 -0.63 20.54 -4.47
N SER A 5 0.17 21.51 -4.00
CA SER A 5 0.22 22.87 -4.59
C SER A 5 0.68 22.88 -6.05
N GLY A 6 1.56 21.94 -6.43
CA GLY A 6 1.98 21.72 -7.82
C GLY A 6 0.96 20.94 -8.66
N GLY A 7 -0.14 20.44 -8.06
CA GLY A 7 -1.14 19.61 -8.73
C GLY A 7 -0.61 18.24 -9.14
N TRP A 8 0.30 17.67 -8.34
CA TRP A 8 0.92 16.36 -8.60
C TRP A 8 0.26 15.21 -7.86
N ILE A 9 -0.88 15.47 -7.19
CA ILE A 9 -1.74 14.46 -6.57
C ILE A 9 -2.94 14.23 -7.49
N GLY A 10 -3.37 12.98 -7.65
CA GLY A 10 -4.50 12.62 -8.49
C GLY A 10 -4.22 12.76 -9.99
N LEU A 11 -3.03 12.46 -10.46
CA LEU A 11 -2.62 12.62 -11.86
C LEU A 11 -3.56 11.91 -12.84
N GLY A 12 -4.06 10.72 -12.49
CA GLY A 12 -4.97 9.93 -13.31
C GLY A 12 -6.46 10.20 -13.03
N TRP A 13 -6.79 10.93 -11.95
CA TRP A 13 -8.20 11.16 -11.64
C TRP A 13 -8.90 12.01 -12.72
N PRO A 14 -10.23 11.84 -12.89
CA PRO A 14 -11.02 12.69 -13.78
C PRO A 14 -10.91 14.16 -13.40
N ARG A 15 -10.95 15.06 -14.37
CA ARG A 15 -10.90 16.51 -14.17
C ARG A 15 -12.06 17.01 -13.30
N ALA A 16 -13.23 16.38 -13.41
CA ALA A 16 -14.39 16.69 -12.58
C ALA A 16 -14.10 16.57 -11.07
N HIS A 17 -13.14 15.72 -10.70
CA HIS A 17 -12.68 15.51 -9.31
C HIS A 17 -11.35 16.22 -9.00
N GLY A 18 -10.94 17.15 -9.87
CA GLY A 18 -9.72 17.93 -9.72
C GLY A 18 -8.43 17.22 -10.10
N GLY A 19 -8.53 16.07 -10.80
CA GLY A 19 -7.41 15.37 -11.40
C GLY A 19 -6.94 15.98 -12.71
N ARG A 20 -5.91 15.40 -13.30
CA ARG A 20 -5.33 15.84 -14.58
C ARG A 20 -5.70 14.94 -15.75
N GLU A 21 -6.32 13.79 -15.52
CA GLU A 21 -6.62 12.77 -16.53
C GLU A 21 -5.40 12.38 -17.38
N LEU A 22 -4.22 12.36 -16.75
CA LEU A 22 -3.01 12.00 -17.48
C LEU A 22 -3.08 10.52 -17.90
N PRO A 23 -2.67 10.22 -19.13
CA PRO A 23 -2.55 8.84 -19.57
C PRO A 23 -1.52 8.10 -18.69
N VAL A 24 -1.69 6.79 -18.55
CA VAL A 24 -0.84 5.93 -17.71
C VAL A 24 0.65 6.13 -18.00
N SER A 25 1.04 6.32 -19.28
CA SER A 25 2.44 6.56 -19.67
C SER A 25 3.05 7.80 -19.00
N LEU A 26 2.29 8.89 -18.86
CA LEU A 26 2.77 10.10 -18.19
C LEU A 26 2.76 9.96 -16.66
N GLN A 27 1.82 9.22 -16.09
CA GLN A 27 1.83 8.89 -14.68
C GLN A 27 3.07 8.04 -14.32
N VAL A 28 3.39 7.04 -15.16
CA VAL A 28 4.62 6.23 -15.04
C VAL A 28 5.86 7.12 -15.07
N ALA A 29 5.98 7.98 -16.10
CA ALA A 29 7.12 8.88 -16.24
C ALA A 29 7.27 9.78 -15.00
N PHE A 30 6.16 10.30 -14.47
CA PHE A 30 6.19 11.10 -13.25
C PHE A 30 6.73 10.29 -12.05
N HIS A 31 6.22 9.09 -11.80
CA HIS A 31 6.66 8.27 -10.67
C HIS A 31 8.13 7.86 -10.81
N GLU A 32 8.59 7.56 -12.02
CA GLU A 32 9.99 7.25 -12.28
C GLU A 32 10.90 8.46 -12.02
N GLU A 33 10.53 9.66 -12.49
CA GLU A 33 11.32 10.87 -12.26
C GLU A 33 11.30 11.28 -10.79
N TYR A 34 10.15 11.17 -10.12
CA TYR A 34 10.03 11.44 -8.68
C TYR A 34 10.99 10.55 -7.86
N ALA A 35 11.00 9.25 -8.15
CA ALA A 35 11.88 8.31 -7.46
C ALA A 35 13.37 8.54 -7.83
N ARG A 36 13.67 8.83 -9.11
CA ARG A 36 15.05 9.15 -9.58
C ARG A 36 15.60 10.40 -8.90
N ALA A 37 14.74 11.38 -8.63
CA ALA A 37 15.10 12.58 -7.89
C ALA A 37 15.22 12.37 -6.37
N GLY A 38 15.07 11.15 -5.86
CA GLY A 38 15.13 10.85 -4.43
C GLY A 38 13.91 11.36 -3.66
N GLY A 39 12.74 11.44 -4.31
CA GLY A 39 11.51 11.87 -3.67
C GLY A 39 11.18 10.99 -2.46
N PRO A 40 10.81 11.58 -1.30
CA PRO A 40 10.49 10.82 -0.09
C PRO A 40 9.24 9.96 -0.25
N GLY A 41 9.06 8.97 0.62
CA GLY A 41 7.83 8.18 0.70
C GLY A 41 6.59 9.08 0.84
N ARG A 42 5.50 8.71 0.17
CA ARG A 42 4.28 9.53 0.08
C ARG A 42 3.27 9.07 1.13
N MET A 43 3.16 9.80 2.23
CA MET A 43 2.24 9.51 3.34
C MET A 43 0.77 9.37 2.87
N GLY A 44 0.33 10.21 1.94
CA GLY A 44 -1.04 10.21 1.43
C GLY A 44 -1.33 9.19 0.32
N HIS A 45 -0.43 8.26 0.01
CA HIS A 45 -0.59 7.35 -1.13
C HIS A 45 -1.85 6.48 -1.03
N ILE A 46 -2.20 5.97 0.16
CA ILE A 46 -3.41 5.15 0.38
C ILE A 46 -4.67 5.93 0.02
N GLY A 47 -4.77 7.18 0.46
CA GLY A 47 -5.87 8.06 0.09
C GLY A 47 -5.93 8.31 -1.42
N GLU A 48 -4.79 8.65 -2.03
CA GLU A 48 -4.70 9.00 -3.45
C GLU A 48 -4.94 7.83 -4.39
N THR A 49 -4.32 6.67 -4.11
CA THR A 49 -4.29 5.55 -5.06
C THR A 49 -5.36 4.49 -4.81
N LEU A 50 -5.94 4.45 -3.59
CA LEU A 50 -6.94 3.46 -3.20
C LEU A 50 -8.29 4.10 -2.90
N MET A 51 -8.33 5.01 -1.90
CA MET A 51 -9.61 5.54 -1.43
C MET A 51 -10.26 6.47 -2.45
N ALA A 52 -9.51 7.35 -3.09
CA ALA A 52 -10.08 8.29 -4.05
C ALA A 52 -10.65 7.60 -5.30
N PRO A 53 -9.98 6.66 -5.99
CA PRO A 53 -10.60 5.89 -7.06
C PRO A 53 -11.85 5.14 -6.59
N THR A 54 -11.83 4.57 -5.39
CA THR A 54 -13.00 3.89 -4.81
C THR A 54 -14.18 4.86 -4.62
N LEU A 55 -13.93 6.09 -4.13
CA LEU A 55 -14.98 7.10 -4.00
C LEU A 55 -15.49 7.60 -5.36
N ILE A 56 -14.61 7.71 -6.34
CA ILE A 56 -14.99 8.14 -7.71
C ILE A 56 -15.94 7.12 -8.34
N ASP A 57 -15.68 5.81 -8.15
CA ASP A 57 -16.45 4.75 -8.79
C ASP A 57 -17.70 4.33 -7.99
N PHE A 58 -17.66 4.38 -6.66
CA PHE A 58 -18.70 3.84 -5.78
C PHE A 58 -19.29 4.83 -4.78
N GLY A 59 -18.65 5.98 -4.58
CA GLY A 59 -19.10 6.99 -3.62
C GLY A 59 -20.26 7.83 -4.19
N THR A 60 -21.09 8.38 -3.28
CA THR A 60 -22.09 9.36 -3.67
C THR A 60 -21.44 10.72 -4.02
N PRO A 61 -22.15 11.60 -4.77
CA PRO A 61 -21.64 12.95 -5.04
C PRO A 61 -21.27 13.73 -3.77
N GLU A 62 -22.03 13.53 -2.69
CA GLU A 62 -21.78 14.17 -1.39
C GLU A 62 -20.50 13.65 -0.74
N GLN A 63 -20.27 12.33 -0.79
CA GLN A 63 -19.02 11.71 -0.31
C GLN A 63 -17.82 12.19 -1.13
N GLN A 64 -17.94 12.24 -2.45
CA GLN A 64 -16.90 12.74 -3.34
C GLN A 64 -16.56 14.21 -3.01
N ALA A 65 -17.57 15.06 -2.87
CA ALA A 65 -17.40 16.47 -2.53
C ALA A 65 -16.76 16.68 -1.15
N ARG A 66 -17.07 15.80 -0.19
CA ARG A 66 -16.55 15.85 1.18
C ARG A 66 -15.10 15.39 1.29
N PHE A 67 -14.73 14.30 0.64
CA PHE A 67 -13.47 13.60 0.93
C PHE A 67 -12.37 13.83 -0.11
N LEU A 68 -12.69 13.93 -1.40
CA LEU A 68 -11.67 14.05 -2.45
C LEU A 68 -10.82 15.33 -2.34
N PRO A 69 -11.35 16.50 -1.98
CA PRO A 69 -10.53 17.71 -1.83
C PRO A 69 -9.42 17.54 -0.78
N GLY A 70 -9.74 16.98 0.39
CA GLY A 70 -8.76 16.76 1.47
C GLY A 70 -7.62 15.83 1.05
N ILE A 71 -7.92 14.78 0.31
CA ILE A 71 -6.91 13.86 -0.25
C ILE A 71 -6.03 14.59 -1.27
N ARG A 72 -6.65 15.30 -2.22
CA ARG A 72 -5.95 16.04 -3.28
C ARG A 72 -5.03 17.13 -2.72
N GLU A 73 -5.45 17.78 -1.64
CA GLU A 73 -4.68 18.83 -0.99
C GLU A 73 -3.58 18.29 -0.06
N GLY A 74 -3.50 16.98 0.12
CA GLY A 74 -2.54 16.35 1.02
C GLY A 74 -2.72 16.75 2.48
N LYS A 75 -3.98 16.98 2.89
CA LYS A 75 -4.37 17.42 4.24
C LYS A 75 -5.04 16.32 5.05
N VAL A 76 -5.55 15.28 4.39
CA VAL A 76 -6.27 14.18 5.01
C VAL A 76 -5.62 12.87 4.58
N PHE A 77 -5.14 12.10 5.54
CA PHE A 77 -4.53 10.81 5.33
C PHE A 77 -5.51 9.68 5.66
N TRP A 78 -5.37 8.59 4.92
CA TRP A 78 -6.23 7.44 5.01
C TRP A 78 -5.43 6.18 5.25
N CYS A 79 -5.99 5.25 6.02
CA CYS A 79 -5.45 3.90 6.17
C CYS A 79 -6.51 2.84 5.87
N GLN A 80 -6.05 1.60 5.68
CA GLN A 80 -6.85 0.46 5.24
C GLN A 80 -7.09 -0.52 6.38
N GLY A 81 -8.35 -0.71 6.77
CA GLY A 81 -8.76 -1.65 7.80
C GLY A 81 -9.40 -2.91 7.22
N TYR A 82 -8.60 -3.80 6.61
CA TYR A 82 -9.09 -5.04 6.02
C TYR A 82 -8.76 -6.25 6.88
N SER A 83 -7.49 -6.58 7.02
CA SER A 83 -7.02 -7.78 7.71
C SER A 83 -7.40 -7.79 9.20
N GLU A 84 -7.65 -8.98 9.73
CA GLU A 84 -7.88 -9.25 11.14
C GLU A 84 -6.91 -10.35 11.59
N PRO A 85 -6.70 -10.57 12.90
CA PRO A 85 -5.84 -11.66 13.37
C PRO A 85 -6.21 -13.03 12.81
N GLY A 86 -7.49 -13.26 12.52
CA GLY A 86 -8.00 -14.51 11.94
C GLY A 86 -8.42 -14.42 10.47
N ALA A 87 -8.20 -13.30 9.78
CA ALA A 87 -8.65 -13.07 8.40
C ALA A 87 -7.65 -12.20 7.63
N GLY A 88 -6.73 -12.83 6.94
CA GLY A 88 -5.76 -12.19 6.04
C GLY A 88 -6.00 -12.64 4.61
N SER A 89 -5.30 -13.68 4.16
CA SER A 89 -5.52 -14.27 2.83
C SER A 89 -6.96 -14.76 2.64
N ASP A 90 -7.59 -15.29 3.68
CA ASP A 90 -9.03 -15.53 3.73
C ASP A 90 -9.76 -14.29 4.26
N LEU A 91 -9.80 -13.23 3.46
CA LEU A 91 -10.47 -11.97 3.81
C LEU A 91 -11.98 -12.17 4.06
N ALA A 92 -12.60 -13.19 3.48
CA ALA A 92 -14.01 -13.50 3.68
C ALA A 92 -14.34 -13.97 5.11
N ALA A 93 -13.32 -14.37 5.89
CA ALA A 93 -13.46 -14.78 7.30
C ALA A 93 -13.54 -13.61 8.29
N ILE A 94 -13.67 -12.37 7.85
CA ILE A 94 -13.78 -11.15 8.68
C ILE A 94 -14.88 -11.30 9.74
N ARG A 95 -14.56 -10.88 10.97
CA ARG A 95 -15.45 -10.93 12.15
C ARG A 95 -15.79 -9.58 12.74
N THR A 96 -15.06 -8.50 12.40
CA THR A 96 -15.43 -7.14 12.79
C THR A 96 -16.86 -6.88 12.36
N ARG A 97 -17.72 -6.46 13.31
CA ARG A 97 -19.15 -6.22 13.10
C ARG A 97 -19.43 -4.74 12.98
N CYS A 98 -20.47 -4.42 12.23
CA CYS A 98 -21.06 -3.09 12.23
C CYS A 98 -22.60 -3.20 12.20
N TRP A 99 -23.27 -2.19 12.75
CA TRP A 99 -24.74 -2.08 12.75
C TRP A 99 -25.14 -0.62 12.73
N LEU A 100 -26.30 -0.35 12.14
CA LEU A 100 -26.87 0.98 12.09
C LEU A 100 -27.84 1.17 13.26
N GLU A 101 -27.58 2.17 14.10
CA GLU A 101 -28.40 2.54 15.24
C GLU A 101 -28.36 4.05 15.44
N ASP A 102 -29.49 4.67 15.68
CA ASP A 102 -29.64 6.12 15.90
C ASP A 102 -28.97 6.99 14.83
N GLY A 103 -29.04 6.57 13.55
CA GLY A 103 -28.48 7.28 12.42
C GLY A 103 -26.96 7.21 12.31
N LYS A 104 -26.31 6.30 13.02
CA LYS A 104 -24.87 6.07 12.97
C LYS A 104 -24.55 4.59 12.79
N TRP A 105 -23.50 4.31 12.05
CA TRP A 105 -22.87 3.00 12.01
C TRP A 105 -21.97 2.85 13.24
N HIS A 106 -22.21 1.81 14.01
CA HIS A 106 -21.36 1.39 15.12
C HIS A 106 -20.46 0.26 14.69
N LEU A 107 -19.24 0.21 15.22
CA LEU A 107 -18.26 -0.82 14.91
C LEU A 107 -17.73 -1.48 16.17
N GLN A 108 -17.52 -2.80 16.07
CA GLN A 108 -16.87 -3.59 17.12
C GLN A 108 -16.00 -4.68 16.49
N GLY A 109 -14.73 -4.72 16.88
CA GLY A 109 -13.76 -5.70 16.37
C GLY A 109 -12.34 -5.17 16.39
N GLN A 110 -11.48 -5.84 15.60
CA GLN A 110 -10.06 -5.52 15.52
C GLN A 110 -9.59 -5.65 14.09
N LYS A 111 -8.76 -4.70 13.66
CA LYS A 111 -7.97 -4.77 12.42
C LYS A 111 -6.48 -4.86 12.75
N VAL A 112 -5.72 -5.49 11.87
CA VAL A 112 -4.28 -5.68 12.03
C VAL A 112 -3.56 -5.42 10.70
N TRP A 113 -2.28 -5.12 10.75
CA TRP A 113 -1.45 -4.78 9.60
C TRP A 113 -1.93 -3.50 8.89
N THR A 114 -2.54 -2.60 9.64
CA THR A 114 -3.03 -1.32 9.13
C THR A 114 -1.86 -0.35 8.99
N SER A 115 -1.41 -0.13 7.74
CA SER A 115 -0.30 0.79 7.47
C SER A 115 -0.68 2.22 7.83
N LEU A 116 0.22 2.91 8.57
CA LEU A 116 0.14 4.34 8.89
C LEU A 116 -1.15 4.77 9.63
N ALA A 117 -1.82 3.86 10.37
CA ALA A 117 -3.04 4.23 11.10
C ALA A 117 -2.80 5.34 12.13
N HIS A 118 -1.63 5.35 12.78
CA HIS A 118 -1.26 6.36 13.78
C HIS A 118 -0.98 7.76 13.17
N GLU A 119 -0.87 7.85 11.85
CA GLU A 119 -0.67 9.09 11.10
C GLU A 119 -1.89 9.48 10.25
N SER A 120 -2.97 8.69 10.33
CA SER A 120 -4.17 8.85 9.49
C SER A 120 -5.34 9.46 10.28
N GLU A 121 -6.14 10.29 9.62
CA GLU A 121 -7.39 10.82 10.18
C GLU A 121 -8.58 9.90 9.94
N TRP A 122 -8.52 9.11 8.86
CA TRP A 122 -9.61 8.23 8.44
C TRP A 122 -9.12 6.84 8.12
N ILE A 123 -9.97 5.85 8.45
CA ILE A 123 -9.80 4.46 8.04
C ILE A 123 -11.00 4.02 7.20
N PHE A 124 -10.76 3.34 6.10
CA PHE A 124 -11.82 2.61 5.42
C PHE A 124 -11.81 1.16 5.88
N VAL A 125 -12.97 0.67 6.30
CA VAL A 125 -13.11 -0.62 6.98
C VAL A 125 -14.12 -1.50 6.24
N ILE A 126 -13.77 -2.75 6.00
CA ILE A 126 -14.73 -3.79 5.64
C ILE A 126 -15.17 -4.49 6.92
N ALA A 127 -16.48 -4.50 7.18
CA ALA A 127 -17.07 -5.08 8.39
C ALA A 127 -18.38 -5.79 8.08
N ARG A 128 -18.80 -6.71 8.94
CA ARG A 128 -19.99 -7.51 8.80
C ARG A 128 -21.20 -6.75 9.33
N SER A 129 -22.09 -6.36 8.42
CA SER A 129 -23.32 -5.59 8.72
C SER A 129 -24.57 -6.46 8.85
N THR A 130 -24.56 -7.67 8.28
CA THR A 130 -25.70 -8.58 8.37
C THR A 130 -25.44 -9.66 9.42
N PRO A 131 -26.21 -9.70 10.51
CA PRO A 131 -26.04 -10.72 11.55
C PRO A 131 -26.18 -12.13 11.00
N GLY A 132 -25.29 -13.03 11.42
CA GLY A 132 -25.30 -14.43 10.99
C GLY A 132 -24.81 -14.70 9.56
N SER A 133 -24.47 -13.66 8.79
CA SER A 133 -23.87 -13.83 7.48
C SER A 133 -22.47 -14.43 7.56
N VAL A 134 -22.04 -15.16 6.53
CA VAL A 134 -20.75 -15.82 6.43
C VAL A 134 -20.10 -15.56 5.08
N GLY A 135 -18.79 -15.72 5.03
CA GLY A 135 -18.07 -15.57 3.77
C GLY A 135 -18.16 -14.14 3.23
N ARG A 136 -18.46 -14.00 1.97
CA ARG A 136 -18.52 -12.73 1.24
C ARG A 136 -19.81 -11.93 1.46
N ASP A 137 -20.84 -12.58 1.98
CA ASP A 137 -22.17 -11.99 2.13
C ASP A 137 -22.25 -11.10 3.37
N GLY A 138 -23.11 -10.08 3.32
CA GLY A 138 -23.41 -9.20 4.45
C GLY A 138 -22.23 -8.36 4.95
N LEU A 139 -21.25 -8.10 4.11
CA LEU A 139 -20.15 -7.18 4.36
C LEU A 139 -20.48 -5.79 3.86
N SER A 140 -20.10 -4.76 4.61
CA SER A 140 -20.24 -3.35 4.24
C SER A 140 -18.91 -2.65 4.28
N PHE A 141 -18.77 -1.59 3.49
CA PHE A 141 -17.56 -0.78 3.40
C PHE A 141 -17.81 0.58 4.04
N LEU A 142 -17.16 0.87 5.16
CA LEU A 142 -17.39 2.04 5.97
C LEU A 142 -16.19 2.97 6.00
N LEU A 143 -16.45 4.27 6.03
CA LEU A 143 -15.47 5.34 6.26
C LEU A 143 -15.59 5.77 7.72
N VAL A 144 -14.53 5.60 8.49
CA VAL A 144 -14.55 5.80 9.95
C VAL A 144 -13.48 6.81 10.33
N PRO A 145 -13.81 7.90 11.08
CA PRO A 145 -12.80 8.79 11.62
C PRO A 145 -12.04 8.07 12.74
N LEU A 146 -10.74 8.25 12.81
CA LEU A 146 -9.89 7.59 13.81
C LEU A 146 -9.82 8.38 15.14
N ASP A 147 -9.92 9.70 15.08
CA ASP A 147 -9.92 10.55 16.28
C ASP A 147 -11.32 10.59 16.91
N GLN A 148 -11.63 9.54 17.69
CA GLN A 148 -12.89 9.43 18.41
C GLN A 148 -12.78 8.43 19.58
N PRO A 149 -13.68 8.52 20.60
CA PRO A 149 -13.82 7.47 21.59
C PRO A 149 -14.18 6.11 20.95
N GLY A 150 -13.64 5.03 21.51
CA GLY A 150 -13.88 3.67 20.99
C GLY A 150 -12.98 3.25 19.86
N VAL A 151 -12.00 4.07 19.48
CA VAL A 151 -10.89 3.67 18.60
C VAL A 151 -9.58 3.68 19.39
N GLU A 152 -8.87 2.57 19.36
CA GLU A 152 -7.51 2.46 19.90
C GLU A 152 -6.57 1.97 18.85
N ILE A 153 -5.45 2.69 18.65
CA ILE A 153 -4.40 2.35 17.66
C ILE A 153 -3.15 1.93 18.41
N ARG A 154 -2.63 0.74 18.10
CA ARG A 154 -1.41 0.20 18.69
C ARG A 154 -0.38 -0.07 17.61
N PRO A 155 0.73 0.70 17.55
CA PRO A 155 1.80 0.44 16.60
C PRO A 155 2.46 -0.92 16.82
N ILE A 156 2.74 -1.63 15.72
CA ILE A 156 3.45 -2.91 15.70
C ILE A 156 4.91 -2.65 15.34
N ARG A 157 5.82 -2.86 16.29
CA ARG A 157 7.24 -2.72 16.01
C ARG A 157 7.75 -3.86 15.14
N GLN A 158 8.26 -3.53 13.98
CA GLN A 158 8.80 -4.45 12.99
C GLN A 158 10.28 -4.80 13.29
N MET A 159 10.82 -5.80 12.59
CA MET A 159 12.23 -6.17 12.67
C MET A 159 13.18 -5.05 12.23
N THR A 160 12.72 -4.13 11.38
CA THR A 160 13.44 -2.91 10.99
C THR A 160 13.61 -1.91 12.14
N GLY A 161 12.88 -2.10 13.25
CA GLY A 161 12.81 -1.17 14.37
C GLY A 161 11.74 -0.09 14.21
N GLU A 162 11.17 0.06 13.03
CA GLU A 162 10.08 0.99 12.72
C GLU A 162 8.71 0.41 13.10
N ALA A 163 7.67 1.22 13.07
CA ALA A 163 6.30 0.82 13.42
C ALA A 163 5.31 1.36 12.39
N GLU A 164 5.48 0.99 11.13
CA GLU A 164 4.57 1.38 10.05
C GLU A 164 3.20 0.75 10.20
N PHE A 165 3.15 -0.53 10.61
CA PHE A 165 1.89 -1.26 10.77
C PHE A 165 1.30 -1.07 12.16
N ASN A 166 -0.04 -1.19 12.24
CA ASN A 166 -0.78 -1.00 13.47
C ASN A 166 -1.86 -2.08 13.64
N GLU A 167 -2.21 -2.36 14.88
CA GLU A 167 -3.50 -2.88 15.26
C GLU A 167 -4.46 -1.72 15.49
N VAL A 168 -5.70 -1.88 15.06
CA VAL A 168 -6.77 -0.90 15.29
C VAL A 168 -7.96 -1.61 15.95
N PHE A 169 -8.29 -1.21 17.15
CA PHE A 169 -9.40 -1.77 17.91
C PHE A 169 -10.61 -0.84 17.82
N PHE A 170 -11.77 -1.43 17.63
CA PHE A 170 -13.05 -0.75 17.65
C PHE A 170 -13.89 -1.30 18.80
N ASP A 171 -14.19 -0.46 19.77
CA ASP A 171 -15.06 -0.77 20.92
C ASP A 171 -16.07 0.36 21.09
N GLY A 172 -17.14 0.29 20.31
CA GLY A 172 -18.15 1.35 20.27
C GLY A 172 -17.80 2.54 19.37
N ALA A 173 -16.79 2.40 18.52
CA ALA A 173 -16.50 3.41 17.49
C ALA A 173 -17.71 3.60 16.57
N CYS A 174 -17.92 4.81 16.07
CA CYS A 174 -19.07 5.09 15.22
C CYS A 174 -18.73 6.03 14.06
N THR A 175 -19.56 5.98 13.01
CA THR A 175 -19.50 6.93 11.89
C THR A 175 -20.92 7.27 11.42
N ALA A 176 -21.07 8.38 10.72
CA ALA A 176 -22.38 8.82 10.22
C ALA A 176 -23.01 7.80 9.24
N ALA A 177 -24.32 7.78 9.18
CA ALA A 177 -25.05 6.84 8.31
C ALA A 177 -24.65 6.95 6.84
N ASP A 178 -24.27 8.14 6.38
CA ASP A 178 -23.81 8.44 5.03
C ASP A 178 -22.35 8.07 4.75
N CYS A 179 -21.61 7.58 5.76
CA CYS A 179 -20.23 7.11 5.64
C CYS A 179 -20.12 5.62 5.24
N ILE A 180 -21.09 5.09 4.53
CA ILE A 180 -21.04 3.79 3.86
C ILE A 180 -20.82 3.98 2.36
N VAL A 181 -19.87 3.27 1.77
CA VAL A 181 -19.63 3.29 0.32
C VAL A 181 -20.37 2.11 -0.33
N GLY A 182 -21.23 2.42 -1.29
CA GLY A 182 -22.21 1.46 -1.83
C GLY A 182 -23.38 1.25 -0.89
N ALA A 183 -24.19 0.21 -1.12
CA ALA A 183 -25.29 -0.18 -0.26
C ALA A 183 -24.81 -1.11 0.88
N PRO A 184 -25.58 -1.23 1.99
CA PRO A 184 -25.33 -2.28 2.97
C PRO A 184 -25.30 -3.67 2.32
N GLY A 185 -24.23 -4.42 2.54
CA GLY A 185 -24.00 -5.71 1.87
C GLY A 185 -23.07 -5.65 0.65
N ASP A 186 -22.83 -4.49 0.05
CA ASP A 186 -21.95 -4.32 -1.12
C ASP A 186 -20.45 -4.31 -0.78
N GLY A 187 -20.08 -4.41 0.50
CA GLY A 187 -18.70 -4.23 0.96
C GLY A 187 -17.69 -5.13 0.28
N TRP A 188 -18.05 -6.37 -0.04
CA TRP A 188 -17.16 -7.26 -0.78
C TRP A 188 -16.86 -6.74 -2.20
N LYS A 189 -17.88 -6.27 -2.91
CA LYS A 189 -17.74 -5.71 -4.27
C LYS A 189 -16.80 -4.50 -4.26
N VAL A 190 -17.03 -3.57 -3.33
CA VAL A 190 -16.22 -2.36 -3.19
C VAL A 190 -14.78 -2.71 -2.81
N ALA A 191 -14.61 -3.64 -1.84
CA ALA A 191 -13.27 -4.08 -1.41
C ALA A 191 -12.48 -4.75 -2.54
N MET A 192 -13.10 -5.57 -3.37
CA MET A 192 -12.43 -6.22 -4.50
C MET A 192 -12.04 -5.22 -5.59
N ALA A 193 -12.86 -4.20 -5.85
CA ALA A 193 -12.51 -3.12 -6.77
C ALA A 193 -11.29 -2.33 -6.24
N LEU A 194 -11.29 -1.96 -4.95
CA LEU A 194 -10.15 -1.27 -4.32
C LEU A 194 -8.86 -2.07 -4.44
N LEU A 195 -8.89 -3.38 -4.18
CA LEU A 195 -7.73 -4.26 -4.36
C LEU A 195 -7.27 -4.35 -5.83
N GLY A 196 -8.16 -4.05 -6.77
CA GLY A 196 -7.80 -3.87 -8.18
C GLY A 196 -6.92 -2.64 -8.40
N TYR A 197 -7.26 -1.50 -7.77
CA TYR A 197 -6.45 -0.28 -7.85
C TYR A 197 -5.07 -0.44 -7.19
N GLU A 198 -4.99 -1.18 -6.08
CA GLU A 198 -3.72 -1.48 -5.41
C GLU A 198 -2.70 -2.15 -6.33
N ARG A 199 -3.16 -2.97 -7.27
CA ARG A 199 -2.31 -3.67 -8.26
C ARG A 199 -1.95 -2.82 -9.48
N GLY A 200 -2.31 -1.54 -9.45
CA GLY A 200 -2.10 -0.57 -10.53
C GLY A 200 -0.74 0.13 -10.48
N LEU A 201 -0.75 1.43 -10.71
CA LEU A 201 0.45 2.29 -10.87
C LEU A 201 1.41 2.32 -9.67
N SER A 202 0.95 2.01 -8.45
CA SER A 202 1.79 1.90 -7.26
C SER A 202 2.94 0.91 -7.43
N THR A 203 2.73 -0.15 -8.21
CA THR A 203 3.74 -1.18 -8.49
C THR A 203 4.94 -0.65 -9.28
N LEU A 204 4.79 0.41 -10.05
CA LEU A 204 5.91 1.02 -10.80
C LEU A 204 6.78 1.90 -9.91
N GLY A 205 6.18 2.64 -8.97
CA GLY A 205 6.94 3.38 -7.96
C GLY A 205 7.84 2.45 -7.14
N GLN A 206 7.33 1.28 -6.76
CA GLN A 206 8.08 0.25 -6.04
C GLN A 206 9.32 -0.24 -6.81
N GLN A 207 9.22 -0.42 -8.13
CA GLN A 207 10.39 -0.84 -8.93
C GLN A 207 11.53 0.17 -8.92
N MET A 208 11.22 1.45 -8.75
CA MET A 208 12.26 2.47 -8.64
C MET A 208 12.98 2.39 -7.29
N HIS A 209 12.26 2.08 -6.21
CA HIS A 209 12.88 1.77 -4.93
C HIS A 209 13.79 0.55 -5.05
N PHE A 210 13.33 -0.52 -5.65
CA PHE A 210 14.13 -1.71 -5.93
C PHE A 210 15.37 -1.42 -6.78
N SER A 211 15.28 -0.47 -7.72
CA SER A 211 16.43 -0.04 -8.51
C SER A 211 17.49 0.66 -7.65
N HIS A 212 17.06 1.49 -6.69
CA HIS A 212 17.96 2.16 -5.75
C HIS A 212 18.60 1.16 -4.78
N GLU A 213 17.84 0.20 -4.27
CA GLU A 213 18.36 -0.85 -3.39
C GLU A 213 19.38 -1.74 -4.08
N LEU A 214 19.10 -2.13 -5.34
CA LEU A 214 20.06 -2.87 -6.16
C LEU A 214 21.33 -2.06 -6.42
N GLN A 215 21.21 -0.75 -6.69
CA GLN A 215 22.38 0.11 -6.89
C GLN A 215 23.20 0.23 -5.60
N LEU A 216 22.53 0.43 -4.45
CA LEU A 216 23.18 0.45 -3.14
C LEU A 216 23.97 -0.84 -2.87
N LEU A 217 23.38 -1.98 -3.22
CA LEU A 217 24.04 -3.28 -3.08
C LEU A 217 25.26 -3.40 -4.00
N VAL A 218 25.16 -2.95 -5.26
CA VAL A 218 26.26 -2.97 -6.23
C VAL A 218 27.42 -2.10 -5.72
N ASP A 219 27.12 -0.89 -5.23
CA ASP A 219 28.11 0.04 -4.70
C ASP A 219 28.81 -0.53 -3.46
N ALA A 220 28.05 -1.17 -2.56
CA ALA A 220 28.61 -1.82 -1.40
C ALA A 220 29.48 -3.03 -1.78
N ALA A 221 29.03 -3.86 -2.71
CA ALA A 221 29.82 -5.01 -3.19
C ALA A 221 31.15 -4.57 -3.80
N HIS A 222 31.13 -3.47 -4.56
CA HIS A 222 32.35 -2.89 -5.10
C HIS A 222 33.27 -2.35 -4.02
N ALA A 223 32.72 -1.61 -3.05
CA ALA A 223 33.50 -1.00 -1.97
C ALA A 223 34.20 -2.03 -1.05
N CYS A 224 33.56 -3.17 -0.78
CA CYS A 224 34.13 -4.24 0.04
C CYS A 224 34.90 -5.32 -0.76
N GLY A 225 34.89 -5.25 -2.10
CA GLY A 225 35.52 -6.23 -2.97
C GLY A 225 34.74 -7.54 -3.15
N ALA A 226 33.53 -7.64 -2.65
CA ALA A 226 32.68 -8.83 -2.80
C ALA A 226 32.32 -9.08 -4.30
N ASP A 227 32.36 -8.07 -5.14
CA ASP A 227 32.20 -8.17 -6.58
C ASP A 227 33.30 -8.96 -7.29
N GLN A 228 34.41 -9.28 -6.63
CA GLN A 228 35.44 -10.19 -7.15
C GLN A 228 35.04 -11.66 -7.03
N ASP A 229 34.09 -12.00 -6.14
CA ASP A 229 33.49 -13.34 -6.08
C ASP A 229 32.54 -13.54 -7.26
N LEU A 230 32.82 -14.56 -8.08
CA LEU A 230 32.01 -14.90 -9.26
C LEU A 230 30.59 -15.29 -8.91
N SER A 231 30.33 -15.86 -7.73
CA SER A 231 28.97 -16.21 -7.25
C SER A 231 28.19 -14.94 -6.95
N ILE A 232 28.78 -13.98 -6.23
CA ILE A 232 28.15 -12.67 -5.93
C ILE A 232 27.87 -11.90 -7.23
N ARG A 233 28.86 -11.82 -8.14
CA ARG A 233 28.66 -11.16 -9.43
C ARG A 233 27.53 -11.74 -10.25
N ARG A 234 27.41 -13.07 -10.28
CA ARG A 234 26.34 -13.74 -11.01
C ARG A 234 24.97 -13.39 -10.39
N ARG A 235 24.84 -13.42 -9.07
CA ARG A 235 23.61 -13.10 -8.38
C ARG A 235 23.22 -11.61 -8.55
N ILE A 236 24.19 -10.70 -8.59
CA ILE A 236 23.96 -9.29 -8.95
C ILE A 236 23.40 -9.17 -10.37
N ALA A 237 24.00 -9.90 -11.33
CA ALA A 237 23.51 -9.91 -12.71
C ALA A 237 22.08 -10.49 -12.81
N ASP A 238 21.80 -11.58 -12.11
CA ASP A 238 20.46 -12.20 -12.02
C ASP A 238 19.44 -11.23 -11.40
N ALA A 239 19.81 -10.50 -10.35
CA ALA A 239 18.97 -9.48 -9.74
C ALA A 239 18.67 -8.33 -10.73
N TRP A 240 19.67 -7.87 -11.46
CA TRP A 240 19.49 -6.83 -12.49
C TRP A 240 18.55 -7.31 -13.62
N ILE A 241 18.75 -8.52 -14.14
CA ILE A 241 17.88 -9.12 -15.17
C ILE A 241 16.45 -9.26 -14.63
N GLY A 242 16.28 -9.75 -13.40
CA GLY A 242 15.00 -9.90 -12.76
C GLY A 242 14.25 -8.57 -12.65
N LEU A 243 14.91 -7.49 -12.20
CA LEU A 243 14.31 -6.16 -12.10
C LEU A 243 13.86 -5.62 -13.45
N ARG A 244 14.67 -5.80 -14.51
CA ARG A 244 14.30 -5.41 -15.89
C ARG A 244 13.09 -6.20 -16.40
N THR A 245 13.03 -7.48 -16.08
CA THR A 245 11.91 -8.35 -16.43
C THR A 245 10.63 -7.91 -15.71
N LEU A 246 10.70 -7.60 -14.42
CA LEU A 246 9.59 -7.05 -13.65
C LEU A 246 9.05 -5.76 -14.26
N ARG A 247 9.96 -4.83 -14.63
CA ARG A 247 9.56 -3.57 -15.28
C ARG A 247 8.88 -3.82 -16.63
N ALA A 248 9.42 -4.67 -17.47
CA ALA A 248 8.82 -4.99 -18.76
C ALA A 248 7.43 -5.60 -18.63
N ASN A 249 7.22 -6.48 -17.62
CA ASN A 249 5.92 -7.05 -17.32
C ASN A 249 4.93 -6.02 -16.80
N ALA A 250 5.34 -5.12 -15.90
CA ALA A 250 4.49 -4.04 -15.43
C ALA A 250 4.02 -3.14 -16.56
N LEU A 251 4.94 -2.68 -17.42
CA LEU A 251 4.58 -1.87 -18.59
C LEU A 251 3.63 -2.60 -19.54
N ARG A 252 3.80 -3.91 -19.72
CA ARG A 252 2.89 -4.74 -20.53
C ARG A 252 1.50 -4.83 -19.93
N ILE A 253 1.37 -4.95 -18.61
CA ILE A 253 0.08 -4.96 -17.88
C ILE A 253 -0.63 -3.62 -18.12
N PHE A 254 0.07 -2.49 -17.93
CA PHE A 254 -0.50 -1.17 -18.13
C PHE A 254 -0.89 -0.85 -19.57
N ALA A 255 -0.15 -1.37 -20.55
CA ALA A 255 -0.47 -1.16 -21.97
C ALA A 255 -1.83 -1.76 -22.37
N ARG A 256 -2.40 -2.67 -21.57
CA ARG A 256 -3.73 -3.27 -21.80
C ARG A 256 -4.89 -2.42 -21.27
N GLY A 257 -4.61 -1.34 -20.55
CA GLY A 257 -5.60 -0.45 -19.92
C GLY A 257 -6.07 -0.94 -18.54
N GLU A 258 -6.64 -0.02 -17.75
CA GLU A 258 -7.02 -0.25 -16.34
C GLU A 258 -8.09 -1.34 -16.14
N ALA A 259 -8.89 -1.65 -17.16
CA ALA A 259 -9.97 -2.64 -17.10
C ALA A 259 -9.52 -4.11 -17.08
N ALA A 260 -8.22 -4.39 -17.30
CA ALA A 260 -7.74 -5.75 -17.48
C ALA A 260 -6.72 -6.15 -16.41
N VAL A 261 -7.16 -6.29 -15.15
CA VAL A 261 -6.38 -7.03 -14.14
C VAL A 261 -6.43 -8.51 -14.51
N GLY A 262 -5.58 -8.91 -15.45
CA GLY A 262 -5.45 -10.31 -15.89
C GLY A 262 -4.66 -11.16 -14.88
N PRO A 263 -4.57 -12.47 -15.12
CA PRO A 263 -3.76 -13.40 -14.30
C PRO A 263 -2.31 -12.93 -14.12
N GLU A 264 -1.79 -12.17 -15.07
CA GLU A 264 -0.43 -11.62 -15.06
C GLU A 264 -0.17 -10.69 -13.85
N ALA A 265 -1.19 -9.91 -13.45
CA ALA A 265 -1.08 -9.03 -12.28
C ALA A 265 -1.02 -9.82 -10.97
N LEU A 266 -1.65 -10.99 -10.90
CA LEU A 266 -1.57 -11.88 -9.75
C LEU A 266 -0.19 -12.51 -9.61
N VAL A 267 0.39 -12.96 -10.74
CA VAL A 267 1.74 -13.53 -10.78
C VAL A 267 2.79 -12.46 -10.47
N TYR A 268 2.50 -11.20 -10.81
CA TYR A 268 3.43 -10.10 -10.63
C TYR A 268 3.81 -9.89 -9.14
N LYS A 269 2.83 -9.90 -8.22
CA LYS A 269 3.11 -9.80 -6.77
C LYS A 269 4.05 -10.92 -6.30
N TYR A 270 3.77 -12.16 -6.69
CA TYR A 270 4.60 -13.29 -6.36
C TYR A 270 6.03 -13.15 -6.93
N ALA A 271 6.16 -12.67 -8.17
CA ALA A 271 7.45 -12.53 -8.81
C ALA A 271 8.33 -11.47 -8.13
N TRP A 272 7.76 -10.28 -7.84
CA TRP A 272 8.56 -9.21 -7.26
C TRP A 272 8.88 -9.44 -5.78
N SER A 273 7.97 -10.03 -4.98
CA SER A 273 8.24 -10.33 -3.58
C SER A 273 9.36 -11.38 -3.42
N ASN A 274 9.38 -12.41 -4.28
CA ASN A 274 10.51 -13.36 -4.30
C ASN A 274 11.82 -12.70 -4.77
N TRP A 275 11.74 -11.82 -5.76
CA TRP A 275 12.91 -11.08 -6.24
C TRP A 275 13.49 -10.20 -5.13
N HIS A 276 12.65 -9.45 -4.40
CA HIS A 276 13.07 -8.56 -3.33
C HIS A 276 13.66 -9.33 -2.15
N ARG A 277 13.03 -10.45 -1.77
CA ARG A 277 13.59 -11.36 -0.76
C ARG A 277 14.99 -11.85 -1.13
N ASN A 278 15.20 -12.27 -2.38
CA ASN A 278 16.49 -12.75 -2.87
C ASN A 278 17.53 -11.61 -2.90
N LEU A 279 17.11 -10.37 -3.18
CA LEU A 279 17.96 -9.18 -3.08
C LEU A 279 18.42 -8.95 -1.63
N GLY A 280 17.51 -9.06 -0.67
CA GLY A 280 17.83 -8.94 0.75
C GLY A 280 18.83 -10.01 1.22
N GLU A 281 18.68 -11.26 0.78
CA GLU A 281 19.65 -12.33 1.05
C GLU A 281 21.02 -12.04 0.43
N LEU A 282 21.03 -11.55 -0.81
CA LEU A 282 22.26 -11.16 -1.47
C LEU A 282 22.94 -9.98 -0.75
N ALA A 283 22.18 -9.06 -0.20
CA ALA A 283 22.71 -7.95 0.59
C ALA A 283 23.47 -8.45 1.83
N MET A 284 22.93 -9.43 2.55
CA MET A 284 23.60 -10.03 3.70
C MET A 284 24.89 -10.76 3.28
N ASP A 285 24.88 -11.49 2.17
CA ASP A 285 26.07 -12.19 1.66
C ASP A 285 27.17 -11.20 1.23
N VAL A 286 26.80 -10.06 0.63
CA VAL A 286 27.73 -8.96 0.30
C VAL A 286 28.36 -8.36 1.56
N MET A 287 27.58 -8.19 2.61
CA MET A 287 28.07 -7.66 3.90
C MET A 287 28.96 -8.68 4.65
N GLY A 288 28.80 -9.97 4.37
CA GLY A 288 29.52 -11.03 5.09
C GLY A 288 29.30 -10.93 6.60
N THR A 289 30.35 -11.12 7.39
CA THR A 289 30.28 -11.06 8.85
C THR A 289 29.84 -9.69 9.42
N ALA A 290 29.98 -8.61 8.66
CA ALA A 290 29.45 -7.30 9.06
C ALA A 290 27.90 -7.28 9.07
N GLY A 291 27.25 -8.15 8.29
CA GLY A 291 25.80 -8.31 8.28
C GLY A 291 25.21 -8.90 9.56
N ASP A 292 26.01 -9.64 10.34
CA ASP A 292 25.59 -10.23 11.61
C ASP A 292 25.57 -9.24 12.78
N LEU A 293 26.14 -8.06 12.58
CA LEU A 293 26.19 -6.98 13.56
C LEU A 293 25.18 -5.89 13.21
N GLU A 294 24.59 -5.24 14.21
CA GLU A 294 23.78 -4.06 13.99
C GLU A 294 24.64 -2.94 13.37
N ALA A 295 24.39 -2.65 12.09
CA ALA A 295 25.16 -1.66 11.36
C ALA A 295 24.79 -0.24 11.83
N GLN A 296 25.78 0.53 12.23
CA GLN A 296 25.64 1.93 12.65
C GLN A 296 25.79 2.89 11.47
N GLU A 297 26.49 2.47 10.43
CA GLU A 297 26.83 3.30 9.29
C GLU A 297 25.88 3.06 8.11
N ASP A 298 25.44 4.15 7.49
CA ASP A 298 24.91 4.18 6.14
C ASP A 298 26.09 3.98 5.16
N PRO A 299 26.08 3.04 4.20
CA PRO A 299 24.95 2.34 3.61
C PRO A 299 24.66 0.92 4.16
N LEU A 300 25.51 0.37 5.06
CA LEU A 300 25.34 -1.00 5.55
C LEU A 300 24.01 -1.20 6.30
N ARG A 301 23.62 -0.20 7.11
CA ARG A 301 22.31 -0.20 7.78
C ARG A 301 21.16 -0.30 6.78
N ARG A 302 21.24 0.41 5.67
CA ARG A 302 20.19 0.36 4.61
C ARG A 302 20.11 -1.00 3.96
N LEU A 303 21.24 -1.69 3.75
CA LEU A 303 21.26 -3.07 3.23
C LEU A 303 20.62 -4.05 4.22
N GLN A 304 20.87 -3.91 5.51
CA GLN A 304 20.17 -4.71 6.53
C GLN A 304 18.67 -4.42 6.53
N GLN A 305 18.26 -3.16 6.37
CA GLN A 305 16.83 -2.81 6.23
C GLN A 305 16.19 -3.47 5.02
N VAL A 306 16.87 -3.54 3.87
CA VAL A 306 16.38 -4.29 2.69
C VAL A 306 16.12 -5.74 3.05
N PHE A 307 17.06 -6.40 3.76
CA PHE A 307 16.88 -7.78 4.20
C PHE A 307 15.65 -7.94 5.11
N PHE A 308 15.52 -7.12 6.16
CA PHE A 308 14.42 -7.25 7.11
C PHE A 308 13.07 -6.89 6.48
N PHE A 309 12.99 -5.82 5.70
CA PHE A 309 11.75 -5.36 5.06
C PHE A 309 11.25 -6.37 4.03
N SER A 310 12.15 -6.95 3.23
CA SER A 310 11.79 -7.94 2.20
C SER A 310 11.15 -9.22 2.73
N ARG A 311 11.11 -9.43 4.05
CA ARG A 311 10.39 -10.55 4.70
C ARG A 311 8.89 -10.28 4.86
N ALA A 312 8.48 -9.02 4.80
CA ALA A 312 7.09 -8.60 4.94
C ALA A 312 6.33 -8.48 3.61
N ASP A 313 6.99 -8.60 2.47
CA ASP A 313 6.45 -8.43 1.11
C ASP A 313 5.45 -9.49 0.63
#